data_5deb96565aa03a082abb93dd5f18fa3c
#
_entry.id   5deb96565aa03a082abb93dd5f18fa3c
#
_cell.length_a   1.000
_cell.length_b   1.000
_cell.length_c   1.000
_cell.angle_alpha   90.00
_cell.angle_beta   90.00
_cell.angle_gamma   90.00
#
_symmetry.space_group_name_H-M   'P 1'
#
loop_
_entity.id
_entity.type
_entity.pdbx_description
1 polymer ?
#
loop_
_entity_poly.entity_id
_entity_poly.type
_entity_poly.pdbx_seq_one_letter_code
_entity_poly.pdbx_strand_id
1 'polypeptide(L)'
;LIPKGYKVWWGYEDAKLFKFAKDELTRLSQTGKPFHFNMETVDTHFPDGYITNDVPKKYKSQYANVIAHSSTKTVEFIRWIQKQDFYENTTIVITGDHWSMDKKFFENFDPEYRRSIFNLILNPAVTTDKNHNRGYAPFDMFPTMLASMGVEIEGEKLGLGTNLFSGDNTLIERDGIENVSNEFNKRSNFYNKELLDKKKEHKFENTNVTYR
;
A
#
# COMPACT_ATOMS: atom_id res chain seq x y z
N LEU A 1 -8.88 -22.97 9.79
CA LEU A 1 -7.89 -23.33 8.77
C LEU A 1 -8.55 -23.35 7.40
N ILE A 2 -7.86 -22.82 6.39
CA ILE A 2 -8.30 -22.93 5.00
C ILE A 2 -8.01 -24.37 4.53
N PRO A 3 -8.96 -25.08 3.89
CA PRO A 3 -8.70 -26.38 3.32
C PRO A 3 -7.55 -26.31 2.29
N LYS A 4 -6.73 -27.37 2.23
CA LYS A 4 -5.67 -27.46 1.22
C LYS A 4 -6.26 -27.32 -0.18
N GLY A 5 -5.73 -26.40 -0.98
CA GLY A 5 -6.21 -26.13 -2.35
C GLY A 5 -7.44 -25.24 -2.44
N TYR A 6 -7.93 -24.67 -1.35
CA TYR A 6 -9.01 -23.69 -1.41
C TYR A 6 -8.56 -22.46 -2.20
N LYS A 7 -9.32 -22.13 -3.23
CA LYS A 7 -9.08 -20.97 -4.09
C LYS A 7 -10.39 -20.56 -4.73
N VAL A 8 -10.77 -19.31 -4.63
CA VAL A 8 -12.02 -18.79 -5.22
C VAL A 8 -11.79 -17.83 -6.39
N TRP A 9 -10.66 -17.17 -6.44
CA TRP A 9 -10.27 -16.24 -7.48
C TRP A 9 -8.74 -16.24 -7.61
N TRP A 10 -8.10 -15.16 -7.29
CA TRP A 10 -6.63 -15.07 -7.19
C TRP A 10 -6.07 -15.71 -5.92
N GLY A 11 -6.92 -16.03 -4.96
CA GLY A 11 -6.59 -16.66 -3.70
C GLY A 11 -7.84 -17.04 -2.93
N TYR A 12 -7.95 -16.59 -1.71
CA TYR A 12 -9.17 -16.62 -0.91
C TYR A 12 -9.72 -15.19 -0.78
N GLU A 13 -11.03 -15.07 -0.63
CA GLU A 13 -11.74 -13.81 -0.55
C GLU A 13 -11.30 -12.92 0.63
N ASP A 14 -11.44 -11.61 0.49
CA ASP A 14 -11.03 -10.60 1.48
C ASP A 14 -11.69 -10.80 2.85
N ALA A 15 -12.93 -11.34 2.90
CA ALA A 15 -13.59 -11.65 4.16
C ALA A 15 -12.79 -12.63 5.03
N LYS A 16 -12.16 -13.64 4.43
CA LYS A 16 -11.26 -14.56 5.14
C LYS A 16 -9.94 -13.87 5.50
N LEU A 17 -9.39 -13.06 4.59
CA LEU A 17 -8.18 -12.30 4.84
C LEU A 17 -8.34 -11.41 6.09
N PHE A 18 -9.39 -10.62 6.17
CA PHE A 18 -9.66 -9.77 7.34
C PHE A 18 -9.86 -10.56 8.63
N LYS A 19 -10.51 -11.73 8.56
CA LYS A 19 -10.63 -12.59 9.73
C LYS A 19 -9.27 -13.07 10.23
N PHE A 20 -8.45 -13.62 9.34
CA PHE A 20 -7.11 -14.11 9.70
C PHE A 20 -6.19 -12.97 10.16
N ALA A 21 -6.32 -11.79 9.55
CA ALA A 21 -5.58 -10.61 9.96
C ALA A 21 -5.91 -10.20 11.41
N LYS A 22 -7.19 -10.26 11.80
CA LYS A 22 -7.60 -10.00 13.19
C LYS A 22 -7.00 -11.02 14.16
N ASP A 23 -7.07 -12.30 13.83
CA ASP A 23 -6.50 -13.37 14.65
C ASP A 23 -4.98 -13.20 14.81
N GLU A 24 -4.29 -12.90 13.71
CA GLU A 24 -2.83 -12.75 13.71
C GLU A 24 -2.37 -11.46 14.42
N LEU A 25 -3.04 -10.33 14.20
CA LEU A 25 -2.73 -9.08 14.91
C LEU A 25 -2.94 -9.23 16.41
N THR A 26 -4.00 -9.93 16.83
CA THR A 26 -4.22 -10.25 18.25
C THR A 26 -3.07 -11.10 18.80
N ARG A 27 -2.62 -12.11 18.07
CA ARG A 27 -1.49 -12.95 18.46
C ARG A 27 -0.19 -12.15 18.54
N LEU A 28 0.09 -11.30 17.54
CA LEU A 28 1.31 -10.49 17.49
C LEU A 28 1.35 -9.47 18.63
N SER A 29 0.24 -8.81 18.93
CA SER A 29 0.16 -7.82 20.01
C SER A 29 0.47 -8.42 21.38
N GLN A 30 0.14 -9.71 21.60
CA GLN A 30 0.41 -10.43 22.85
C GLN A 30 1.88 -10.80 23.03
N THR A 31 2.71 -10.68 21.97
CA THR A 31 4.15 -11.01 22.08
C THR A 31 4.96 -9.97 22.85
N GLY A 32 4.42 -8.76 23.02
CA GLY A 32 5.14 -7.62 23.60
C GLY A 32 6.32 -7.12 22.76
N LYS A 33 6.43 -7.57 21.51
CA LYS A 33 7.50 -7.18 20.58
C LYS A 33 6.95 -6.28 19.48
N PRO A 34 7.76 -5.35 18.95
CA PRO A 34 7.41 -4.65 17.72
C PRO A 34 7.14 -5.63 16.57
N PHE A 35 6.16 -5.32 15.73
CA PHE A 35 5.84 -6.12 14.56
C PHE A 35 5.54 -5.24 13.35
N HIS A 36 5.77 -5.79 12.17
CA HIS A 36 5.26 -5.26 10.91
C HIS A 36 4.31 -6.30 10.31
N PHE A 37 3.10 -5.87 10.01
CA PHE A 37 2.08 -6.72 9.41
C PHE A 37 1.64 -6.12 8.07
N ASN A 38 1.84 -6.86 7.00
CA ASN A 38 1.41 -6.47 5.66
C ASN A 38 0.33 -7.44 5.17
N MET A 39 -0.70 -6.89 4.53
CA MET A 39 -1.77 -7.66 3.90
C MET A 39 -2.20 -6.99 2.60
N GLU A 40 -2.59 -7.80 1.64
CA GLU A 40 -3.07 -7.37 0.34
C GLU A 40 -4.46 -7.94 0.09
N THR A 41 -5.42 -7.05 -0.23
CA THR A 41 -6.79 -7.42 -0.59
C THR A 41 -6.87 -7.73 -2.08
N VAL A 42 -7.76 -8.64 -2.47
CA VAL A 42 -7.82 -9.13 -3.85
C VAL A 42 -9.21 -9.06 -4.49
N ASP A 43 -10.27 -8.89 -3.71
CA ASP A 43 -11.65 -8.91 -4.24
C ASP A 43 -11.89 -7.80 -5.28
N THR A 44 -11.14 -6.69 -5.23
CA THR A 44 -11.22 -5.59 -6.21
C THR A 44 -10.36 -5.79 -7.45
N HIS A 45 -9.67 -6.92 -7.61
CA HIS A 45 -8.85 -7.19 -8.79
C HIS A 45 -9.71 -7.28 -10.06
N PHE A 46 -9.21 -6.75 -11.20
CA PHE A 46 -9.90 -6.83 -12.48
C PHE A 46 -9.90 -8.26 -13.08
N PRO A 47 -10.81 -8.59 -14.01
CA PRO A 47 -11.98 -7.83 -14.43
C PRO A 47 -13.16 -7.95 -13.45
N ASP A 48 -13.93 -6.89 -13.33
CA ASP A 48 -15.20 -6.82 -12.58
C ASP A 48 -15.13 -7.14 -11.07
N GLY A 49 -13.96 -7.48 -10.52
CA GLY A 49 -13.80 -7.90 -9.14
C GLY A 49 -14.47 -9.23 -8.78
N TYR A 50 -14.21 -9.73 -7.58
CA TYR A 50 -14.85 -10.93 -7.05
C TYR A 50 -16.08 -10.58 -6.23
N ILE A 51 -17.25 -11.07 -6.64
CA ILE A 51 -18.51 -10.82 -5.93
C ILE A 51 -18.84 -11.98 -4.99
N THR A 52 -18.91 -11.68 -3.70
CA THR A 52 -19.41 -12.57 -2.66
C THR A 52 -20.90 -12.37 -2.43
N ASN A 53 -21.56 -13.33 -1.76
CA ASN A 53 -23.02 -13.28 -1.54
C ASN A 53 -23.47 -12.09 -0.67
N ASP A 54 -22.58 -11.52 0.11
CA ASP A 54 -22.84 -10.38 1.00
C ASP A 54 -22.56 -9.00 0.36
N VAL A 55 -22.13 -8.95 -0.90
CA VAL A 55 -21.93 -7.69 -1.63
C VAL A 55 -23.28 -7.05 -1.97
N PRO A 56 -23.59 -5.85 -1.45
CA PRO A 56 -24.84 -5.17 -1.77
C PRO A 56 -24.90 -4.73 -3.21
N LYS A 57 -26.01 -4.98 -3.90
CA LYS A 57 -26.24 -4.56 -5.29
C LYS A 57 -26.78 -3.11 -5.35
N LYS A 58 -25.96 -2.13 -5.03
CA LYS A 58 -26.33 -0.69 -5.05
C LYS A 58 -26.18 -0.05 -6.43
N TYR A 59 -25.24 -0.52 -7.23
CA TYR A 59 -24.89 0.02 -8.54
C TYR A 59 -25.18 -0.98 -9.64
N LYS A 60 -25.36 -0.49 -10.87
CA LYS A 60 -25.53 -1.35 -12.05
C LYS A 60 -24.26 -2.16 -12.36
N SER A 61 -23.08 -1.57 -12.13
CA SER A 61 -21.79 -2.23 -12.32
C SER A 61 -21.48 -3.16 -11.17
N GLN A 62 -21.08 -4.41 -11.46
CA GLN A 62 -20.57 -5.35 -10.48
C GLN A 62 -19.30 -4.78 -9.81
N TYR A 63 -18.38 -4.24 -10.62
CA TYR A 63 -17.12 -3.70 -10.12
C TYR A 63 -17.33 -2.56 -9.13
N ALA A 64 -18.29 -1.64 -9.41
CA ALA A 64 -18.65 -0.58 -8.48
C ALA A 64 -19.19 -1.12 -7.14
N ASN A 65 -19.98 -2.19 -7.17
CA ASN A 65 -20.49 -2.82 -5.94
C ASN A 65 -19.37 -3.47 -5.14
N VAL A 66 -18.44 -4.16 -5.79
CA VAL A 66 -17.29 -4.80 -5.15
C VAL A 66 -16.36 -3.75 -4.52
N ILE A 67 -16.02 -2.67 -5.24
CA ILE A 67 -15.20 -1.57 -4.69
C ILE A 67 -15.86 -0.94 -3.47
N ALA A 68 -17.16 -0.63 -3.54
CA ALA A 68 -17.89 -0.03 -2.42
C ALA A 68 -17.94 -0.97 -1.21
N HIS A 69 -18.11 -2.27 -1.44
CA HIS A 69 -18.10 -3.29 -0.38
C HIS A 69 -16.72 -3.42 0.26
N SER A 70 -15.66 -3.54 -0.55
CA SER A 70 -14.28 -3.60 -0.08
C SER A 70 -13.91 -2.39 0.77
N SER A 71 -14.29 -1.18 0.33
CA SER A 71 -14.12 0.05 1.13
C SER A 71 -14.81 -0.04 2.49
N THR A 72 -16.04 -0.57 2.53
CA THR A 72 -16.78 -0.77 3.78
C THR A 72 -16.06 -1.75 4.71
N LYS A 73 -15.61 -2.89 4.18
CA LYS A 73 -14.88 -3.90 4.95
C LYS A 73 -13.54 -3.39 5.47
N THR A 74 -12.83 -2.62 4.67
CA THR A 74 -11.60 -1.95 5.11
C THR A 74 -11.86 -1.00 6.28
N VAL A 75 -12.90 -0.17 6.21
CA VAL A 75 -13.28 0.71 7.31
C VAL A 75 -13.68 -0.07 8.57
N GLU A 76 -14.45 -1.16 8.43
CA GLU A 76 -14.80 -2.04 9.54
C GLU A 76 -13.56 -2.64 10.22
N PHE A 77 -12.56 -3.04 9.42
CA PHE A 77 -11.29 -3.58 9.92
C PHE A 77 -10.47 -2.52 10.66
N ILE A 78 -10.34 -1.31 10.09
CA ILE A 78 -9.66 -0.19 10.77
C ILE A 78 -10.35 0.16 12.09
N ARG A 79 -11.67 0.25 12.11
CA ARG A 79 -12.44 0.52 13.34
C ARG A 79 -12.27 -0.58 14.38
N TRP A 80 -12.06 -1.82 13.94
CA TRP A 80 -11.72 -2.89 14.86
C TRP A 80 -10.32 -2.69 15.45
N ILE A 81 -9.30 -2.34 14.65
CA ILE A 81 -7.94 -2.04 15.13
C ILE A 81 -7.98 -0.88 16.13
N GLN A 82 -8.72 0.18 15.82
CA GLN A 82 -8.87 1.37 16.69
C GLN A 82 -9.44 1.08 18.08
N LYS A 83 -10.06 -0.07 18.27
CA LYS A 83 -10.60 -0.53 19.58
C LYS A 83 -9.66 -1.46 20.33
N GLN A 84 -8.49 -1.77 19.78
CA GLN A 84 -7.52 -2.65 20.41
C GLN A 84 -6.53 -1.85 21.26
N ASP A 85 -6.05 -2.44 22.35
CA ASP A 85 -5.09 -1.80 23.27
C ASP A 85 -3.77 -1.44 22.58
N PHE A 86 -3.42 -2.15 21.51
CA PHE A 86 -2.20 -1.89 20.75
C PHE A 86 -2.32 -0.69 19.77
N TYR A 87 -3.50 -0.14 19.55
CA TYR A 87 -3.70 0.90 18.53
C TYR A 87 -2.87 2.17 18.78
N GLU A 88 -2.76 2.60 20.04
CA GLU A 88 -2.00 3.84 20.38
C GLU A 88 -0.54 3.80 19.91
N ASN A 89 0.04 2.59 19.82
CA ASN A 89 1.42 2.36 19.36
C ASN A 89 1.48 1.76 17.95
N THR A 90 0.42 1.93 17.14
CA THR A 90 0.34 1.32 15.82
C THR A 90 0.06 2.36 14.75
N THR A 91 0.97 2.50 13.80
CA THR A 91 0.72 3.24 12.56
C THR A 91 0.05 2.34 11.55
N ILE A 92 -1.02 2.81 10.91
CA ILE A 92 -1.73 2.09 9.85
C ILE A 92 -1.49 2.83 8.53
N VAL A 93 -0.96 2.13 7.53
CA VAL A 93 -0.80 2.63 6.17
C VAL A 93 -1.75 1.89 5.25
N ILE A 94 -2.55 2.64 4.50
CA ILE A 94 -3.48 2.10 3.50
C ILE A 94 -3.09 2.71 2.16
N THR A 95 -2.77 1.87 1.20
CA THR A 95 -2.38 2.31 -0.15
C THR A 95 -2.92 1.37 -1.20
N GLY A 96 -3.27 1.91 -2.37
CA GLY A 96 -3.44 1.08 -3.55
C GLY A 96 -2.08 0.74 -4.16
N ASP A 97 -1.96 -0.44 -4.74
CA ASP A 97 -0.75 -0.93 -5.40
C ASP A 97 -0.53 -0.24 -6.77
N HIS A 98 -1.61 -0.10 -7.55
CA HIS A 98 -1.62 0.57 -8.84
C HIS A 98 -3.05 0.96 -9.25
N TRP A 99 -3.19 1.66 -10.38
CA TRP A 99 -4.49 1.94 -10.97
C TRP A 99 -5.19 0.65 -11.42
N SER A 100 -6.50 0.57 -11.20
CA SER A 100 -7.28 -0.54 -11.74
C SER A 100 -7.05 -0.69 -13.25
N MET A 101 -6.83 -1.92 -13.70
CA MET A 101 -6.67 -2.27 -15.11
C MET A 101 -8.01 -2.49 -15.83
N ASP A 102 -9.15 -2.32 -15.16
CA ASP A 102 -10.49 -2.50 -15.74
C ASP A 102 -10.85 -1.33 -16.66
N LYS A 103 -10.39 -1.41 -17.90
CA LYS A 103 -10.65 -0.37 -18.93
C LYS A 103 -12.14 -0.15 -19.18
N LYS A 104 -12.93 -1.24 -19.17
CA LYS A 104 -14.37 -1.20 -19.43
C LYS A 104 -15.12 -0.40 -18.36
N PHE A 105 -14.73 -0.52 -17.11
CA PHE A 105 -15.32 0.23 -16.01
C PHE A 105 -15.15 1.74 -16.17
N PHE A 106 -14.02 2.18 -16.71
CA PHE A 106 -13.69 3.61 -16.88
C PHE A 106 -14.07 4.17 -18.26
N GLU A 107 -14.60 3.35 -19.17
CA GLU A 107 -14.89 3.74 -20.57
C GLU A 107 -15.79 4.98 -20.68
N ASN A 108 -16.74 5.12 -19.76
CA ASN A 108 -17.71 6.21 -19.77
C ASN A 108 -17.48 7.27 -18.68
N PHE A 109 -16.29 7.31 -18.11
CA PHE A 109 -15.92 8.36 -17.15
C PHE A 109 -15.61 9.65 -17.88
N ASP A 110 -15.76 10.78 -17.19
CA ASP A 110 -15.33 12.08 -17.68
C ASP A 110 -13.87 12.01 -18.15
N PRO A 111 -13.55 12.42 -19.39
CA PRO A 111 -12.17 12.45 -19.89
C PRO A 111 -11.19 13.25 -19.01
N GLU A 112 -11.69 14.26 -18.30
CA GLU A 112 -10.90 15.06 -17.35
C GLU A 112 -10.72 14.39 -16.00
N TYR A 113 -11.36 13.24 -15.76
CA TYR A 113 -11.22 12.51 -14.50
C TYR A 113 -9.82 11.98 -14.31
N ARG A 114 -9.11 12.55 -13.34
CA ARG A 114 -7.76 12.13 -12.98
C ARG A 114 -7.83 10.94 -12.02
N ARG A 115 -7.43 9.78 -12.51
CA ARG A 115 -7.31 8.57 -11.71
C ARG A 115 -6.13 8.70 -10.75
N SER A 116 -6.35 8.29 -9.51
CA SER A 116 -5.31 8.30 -8.46
C SER A 116 -5.36 7.00 -7.66
N ILE A 117 -4.30 6.75 -6.92
CA ILE A 117 -4.22 5.70 -5.92
C ILE A 117 -4.64 6.30 -4.59
N PHE A 118 -5.46 5.58 -3.81
CA PHE A 118 -5.79 5.98 -2.46
C PHE A 118 -4.58 5.77 -1.54
N ASN A 119 -4.23 6.79 -0.76
CA ASN A 119 -3.19 6.71 0.26
C ASN A 119 -3.68 7.40 1.54
N LEU A 120 -3.52 6.71 2.66
CA LEU A 120 -3.87 7.22 3.97
C LEU A 120 -2.93 6.63 5.02
N ILE A 121 -2.39 7.50 5.88
CA ILE A 121 -1.61 7.08 7.05
C ILE A 121 -2.38 7.54 8.29
N LEU A 122 -2.71 6.59 9.16
CA LEU A 122 -3.38 6.82 10.43
C LEU A 122 -2.42 6.62 11.59
N ASN A 123 -2.55 7.45 12.60
CA ASN A 123 -1.74 7.41 13.81
C ASN A 123 -0.23 7.41 13.56
N PRO A 124 0.30 8.33 12.72
CA PRO A 124 1.73 8.42 12.49
C PRO A 124 2.44 8.98 13.74
N ALA A 125 3.68 8.56 13.97
CA ALA A 125 4.54 9.06 15.04
C ALA A 125 5.03 10.50 14.79
N VAL A 126 4.90 10.99 13.55
CA VAL A 126 5.29 12.34 13.12
C VAL A 126 4.10 13.08 12.53
N THR A 127 4.10 14.38 12.60
CA THR A 127 3.06 15.25 12.03
C THR A 127 3.64 16.18 10.98
N THR A 128 2.80 16.62 10.05
CA THR A 128 3.15 17.63 9.04
C THR A 128 1.95 18.50 8.71
N ASP A 129 2.20 19.76 8.40
CA ASP A 129 1.22 20.67 7.81
C ASP A 129 1.12 20.52 6.27
N LYS A 130 2.06 19.78 5.67
CA LYS A 130 2.14 19.51 4.23
C LYS A 130 1.51 18.18 3.85
N ASN A 131 0.30 17.92 4.33
CA ASN A 131 -0.38 16.64 4.13
C ASN A 131 -1.37 16.61 2.96
N HIS A 132 -1.43 17.69 2.16
CA HIS A 132 -2.33 17.81 1.03
C HIS A 132 -1.59 18.30 -0.23
N ASN A 133 -2.12 17.89 -1.39
CA ASN A 133 -1.67 18.37 -2.71
C ASN A 133 -0.18 18.14 -3.01
N ARG A 134 0.43 17.11 -2.40
CA ARG A 134 1.80 16.71 -2.72
C ARG A 134 1.84 15.96 -4.05
N GLY A 135 2.79 16.34 -4.91
CA GLY A 135 3.14 15.54 -6.08
C GLY A 135 4.16 14.48 -5.71
N TYR A 136 3.81 13.19 -5.77
CA TYR A 136 4.72 12.12 -5.37
C TYR A 136 4.53 10.85 -6.21
N ALA A 137 5.46 9.92 -6.09
CA ALA A 137 5.48 8.64 -6.75
C ALA A 137 5.55 7.48 -5.73
N PRO A 138 5.27 6.23 -6.12
CA PRO A 138 5.29 5.08 -5.20
C PRO A 138 6.59 4.92 -4.41
N PHE A 139 7.74 5.31 -4.97
CA PHE A 139 9.03 5.23 -4.27
C PHE A 139 9.16 6.21 -3.09
N ASP A 140 8.33 7.27 -3.02
CA ASP A 140 8.27 8.19 -1.88
C ASP A 140 7.56 7.55 -0.67
N MET A 141 6.76 6.51 -0.90
CA MET A 141 6.03 5.85 0.18
C MET A 141 6.95 5.11 1.16
N PHE A 142 8.08 4.55 0.71
CA PHE A 142 8.96 3.80 1.60
C PHE A 142 9.60 4.68 2.70
N PRO A 143 10.31 5.78 2.40
CA PRO A 143 10.78 6.69 3.45
C PRO A 143 9.63 7.30 4.26
N THR A 144 8.48 7.57 3.64
CA THR A 144 7.30 8.10 4.33
C THR A 144 6.74 7.12 5.35
N MET A 145 6.64 5.83 5.01
CA MET A 145 6.20 4.79 5.95
C MET A 145 7.17 4.65 7.13
N LEU A 146 8.48 4.66 6.88
CA LEU A 146 9.47 4.60 7.95
C LEU A 146 9.36 5.81 8.88
N ALA A 147 9.28 7.02 8.34
CA ALA A 147 9.08 8.24 9.13
C ALA A 147 7.77 8.19 9.93
N SER A 148 6.69 7.66 9.34
CA SER A 148 5.41 7.52 10.03
C SER A 148 5.46 6.61 11.27
N MET A 149 6.44 5.71 11.32
CA MET A 149 6.73 4.83 12.47
C MET A 149 7.75 5.45 13.45
N GLY A 150 8.20 6.68 13.22
CA GLY A 150 9.18 7.38 14.06
C GLY A 150 10.64 7.03 13.74
N VAL A 151 10.91 6.40 12.59
CA VAL A 151 12.29 6.17 12.14
C VAL A 151 12.88 7.47 11.62
N GLU A 152 13.99 7.88 12.16
CA GLU A 152 14.77 9.03 11.67
C GLU A 152 15.51 8.64 10.39
N ILE A 153 15.39 9.48 9.36
CA ILE A 153 16.02 9.27 8.06
C ILE A 153 16.96 10.45 7.79
N GLU A 154 18.25 10.15 7.72
CA GLU A 154 19.24 11.18 7.41
C GLU A 154 18.98 11.79 6.01
N GLY A 155 18.82 13.12 5.97
CA GLY A 155 18.53 13.86 4.73
C GLY A 155 17.13 13.60 4.14
N GLU A 156 16.21 13.01 4.90
CA GLU A 156 14.79 12.80 4.55
C GLU A 156 14.55 12.00 3.25
N LYS A 157 15.56 11.26 2.78
CA LYS A 157 15.51 10.55 1.49
C LYS A 157 16.07 9.14 1.61
N LEU A 158 15.42 8.20 0.89
CA LEU A 158 15.94 6.86 0.68
C LEU A 158 15.82 6.47 -0.79
N GLY A 159 16.97 6.22 -1.43
CA GLY A 159 17.03 6.00 -2.87
C GLY A 159 16.49 7.20 -3.64
N LEU A 160 15.42 6.99 -4.41
CA LEU A 160 14.73 8.05 -5.16
C LEU A 160 13.61 8.72 -4.36
N GLY A 161 13.21 8.12 -3.25
CA GLY A 161 12.05 8.56 -2.46
C GLY A 161 12.40 9.64 -1.46
N THR A 162 11.46 10.57 -1.28
CA THR A 162 11.48 11.65 -0.30
C THR A 162 10.41 11.39 0.76
N ASN A 163 10.74 11.57 2.03
CA ASN A 163 9.78 11.52 3.12
C ASN A 163 8.72 12.63 2.97
N LEU A 164 7.45 12.25 2.78
CA LEU A 164 6.35 13.19 2.56
C LEU A 164 5.97 14.00 3.82
N PHE A 165 6.42 13.57 5.00
CA PHE A 165 6.29 14.37 6.22
C PHE A 165 7.33 15.50 6.29
N SER A 166 8.39 15.42 5.50
CA SER A 166 9.41 16.47 5.44
C SER A 166 8.94 17.71 4.65
N GLY A 167 9.69 18.79 4.77
CA GLY A 167 9.51 19.97 3.94
C GLY A 167 10.10 19.86 2.54
N ASP A 168 10.82 18.80 2.24
CA ASP A 168 11.57 18.61 1.01
C ASP A 168 10.68 18.30 -0.20
N ASN A 169 11.07 18.81 -1.36
CA ASN A 169 10.40 18.50 -2.60
C ASN A 169 10.72 17.07 -3.05
N THR A 170 9.69 16.35 -3.50
CA THR A 170 9.84 15.08 -4.21
C THR A 170 10.44 15.26 -5.60
N LEU A 171 10.83 14.20 -6.27
CA LEU A 171 11.25 14.27 -7.68
C LEU A 171 10.13 14.83 -8.58
N ILE A 172 8.88 14.43 -8.32
CA ILE A 172 7.71 14.91 -9.09
C ILE A 172 7.50 16.41 -8.90
N GLU A 173 7.64 16.92 -7.67
CA GLU A 173 7.49 18.36 -7.37
C GLU A 173 8.65 19.20 -7.93
N ARG A 174 9.86 18.65 -7.98
CA ARG A 174 11.03 19.32 -8.48
C ARG A 174 11.12 19.34 -10.00
N ASP A 175 10.92 18.20 -10.63
CA ASP A 175 11.24 17.96 -12.05
C ASP A 175 10.01 17.83 -12.93
N GLY A 176 8.82 17.65 -12.33
CA GLY A 176 7.57 17.38 -13.02
C GLY A 176 7.40 15.93 -13.46
N ILE A 177 6.15 15.47 -13.51
CA ILE A 177 5.83 14.06 -13.79
C ILE A 177 6.29 13.61 -15.18
N GLU A 178 6.21 14.48 -16.20
CA GLU A 178 6.61 14.14 -17.58
C GLU A 178 8.12 13.89 -17.67
N ASN A 179 8.95 14.77 -17.07
CA ASN A 179 10.39 14.60 -17.08
C ASN A 179 10.81 13.35 -16.31
N VAL A 180 10.25 13.13 -15.13
CA VAL A 180 10.52 11.93 -14.33
C VAL A 180 10.12 10.66 -15.08
N SER A 181 8.94 10.63 -15.72
CA SER A 181 8.50 9.50 -16.54
C SER A 181 9.43 9.25 -17.73
N ASN A 182 9.87 10.30 -18.41
CA ASN A 182 10.81 10.19 -19.52
C ASN A 182 12.16 9.62 -19.07
N GLU A 183 12.67 10.02 -17.90
CA GLU A 183 13.90 9.47 -17.34
C GLU A 183 13.73 7.98 -16.99
N PHE A 184 12.63 7.57 -16.39
CA PHE A 184 12.37 6.16 -16.09
C PHE A 184 12.17 5.27 -17.32
N ASN A 185 11.73 5.82 -18.43
CA ASN A 185 11.61 5.09 -19.69
C ASN A 185 12.96 4.84 -20.38
N LYS A 186 14.04 5.49 -19.94
CA LYS A 186 15.38 5.25 -20.46
C LYS A 186 15.92 3.91 -19.99
N ARG A 187 16.67 3.24 -20.88
CA ARG A 187 17.35 1.99 -20.52
C ARG A 187 18.40 2.23 -19.45
N SER A 188 18.26 1.60 -18.30
CA SER A 188 19.26 1.59 -17.24
C SER A 188 20.13 0.34 -17.34
N ASN A 189 21.42 0.50 -17.63
CA ASN A 189 22.38 -0.60 -17.64
C ASN A 189 22.60 -1.16 -16.23
N PHE A 190 22.57 -0.28 -15.20
CA PHE A 190 22.66 -0.69 -13.81
C PHE A 190 21.48 -1.59 -13.43
N TYR A 191 20.24 -1.13 -13.67
CA TYR A 191 19.04 -1.91 -13.37
C TYR A 191 19.08 -3.30 -14.03
N ASN A 192 19.42 -3.34 -15.32
CA ASN A 192 19.43 -4.60 -16.06
C ASN A 192 20.53 -5.56 -15.60
N LYS A 193 21.72 -5.05 -15.27
CA LYS A 193 22.88 -5.88 -14.91
C LYS A 193 22.90 -6.26 -13.43
N GLU A 194 22.53 -5.33 -12.55
CA GLU A 194 22.69 -5.53 -11.10
C GLU A 194 21.41 -6.00 -10.43
N LEU A 195 20.22 -5.59 -10.92
CA LEU A 195 18.95 -5.92 -10.29
C LEU A 195 18.20 -7.05 -11.01
N LEU A 196 18.26 -7.13 -12.35
CA LEU A 196 17.56 -8.16 -13.13
C LEU A 196 18.42 -9.38 -13.49
N ASP A 197 19.74 -9.28 -13.45
CA ASP A 197 20.61 -10.41 -13.78
C ASP A 197 20.60 -11.46 -12.64
N LYS A 198 19.78 -12.50 -12.81
CA LYS A 198 19.58 -13.60 -11.85
C LYS A 198 20.82 -14.49 -11.65
N LYS A 199 21.92 -14.27 -12.41
CA LYS A 199 23.13 -15.09 -12.31
C LYS A 199 24.07 -14.66 -11.19
N LYS A 200 23.85 -13.49 -10.57
CA LYS A 200 24.60 -13.06 -9.39
C LYS A 200 23.82 -13.42 -8.13
N GLU A 201 24.22 -14.45 -7.42
CA GLU A 201 23.81 -14.65 -6.03
C GLU A 201 24.36 -13.47 -5.22
N HIS A 202 23.49 -12.50 -4.88
CA HIS A 202 23.83 -11.51 -3.88
C HIS A 202 23.91 -12.21 -2.52
N LYS A 203 25.08 -12.53 -2.05
CA LYS A 203 25.31 -12.83 -0.64
C LYS A 203 25.05 -11.54 0.14
N PHE A 204 23.88 -11.44 0.75
CA PHE A 204 23.67 -10.44 1.78
C PHE A 204 24.61 -10.77 2.93
N GLU A 205 25.67 -10.01 3.10
CA GLU A 205 26.40 -10.02 4.36
C GLU A 205 25.44 -9.53 5.44
N ASN A 206 25.21 -10.38 6.45
CA ASN A 206 24.43 -10.02 7.63
C ASN A 206 25.10 -8.81 8.30
N THR A 207 24.68 -7.62 7.96
CA THR A 207 24.96 -6.44 8.74
C THR A 207 24.15 -6.59 10.02
N ASN A 208 24.84 -6.87 11.12
CA ASN A 208 24.27 -6.88 12.46
C ASN A 208 23.69 -5.50 12.76
N VAL A 209 22.40 -5.33 12.53
CA VAL A 209 21.66 -4.14 12.97
C VAL A 209 21.45 -4.32 14.47
N THR A 210 22.27 -3.68 15.27
CA THR A 210 22.05 -3.56 16.72
C THR A 210 21.01 -2.49 16.96
N TYR A 211 19.82 -2.90 17.37
CA TYR A 211 18.82 -1.99 17.93
C TYR A 211 19.34 -1.48 19.28
N ARG A 212 19.44 -0.19 19.44
CA ARG A 212 19.64 0.48 20.73
C ARG A 212 18.31 0.92 21.30
#